data_a8cefb0bbef74deafdce3d994b5562d1
#
_entry.id   a8cefb0bbef74deafdce3d994b5562d1
#
_cell.length_a   1.000
_cell.length_b   1.000
_cell.length_c   1.000
_cell.angle_alpha   90.00
_cell.angle_beta   90.00
_cell.angle_gamma   90.00
#
_symmetry.space_group_name_H-M   'P 1'
#
loop_
_entity.id
_entity.type
_entity.pdbx_description
1 polymer ?
#
loop_
_entity_poly.entity_id
_entity_poly.type
_entity_poly.pdbx_seq_one_letter_code
_entity_poly.pdbx_strand_id
1 'polypeptide(L)'
;MRRPGVSIIASTIFAGAALGLAALGGNINLQAQRIASPAPFQPGTATHETRADPQDALQVPKASEISAGIETVSSAPPTRSSFMANWESMIAANGYLLDVSTNDSFSDYVDGYHDLDVGNVKGRVVTGLNSGTTYYYRVRAYTSSGPGSYSETMPATTVPTTGLNIHATFDSSITGNPNAAAIEAMINRAISIYESLFSDPITIEIRFRYATTAPNGTPFPQGAVSQSLTATYMAPWNLYINELRADATTGNDNLAIASLPGSALSANIVAASANARAVGGNTPPDMFANGTIGPGGPYDGIVTLNSSIPFQFTRPINASNFDAQRVIEHEMDEVMGLGSRLGRPGNDLHPQDLFSWSSTGHRNIASSGTRYFSINGGVTNIVGFNQDAGGDFGDWLSTSCPQANPYVQNAFLCLGQASDIAATSPEGINLDVIGYDLTQTSQTSLGNISTRSFVQTGEHVMIGGFIVQGAGPKRVIIRAIGPELTQFGIPDALSNPTLELHDGTGALIATNDDWQTTILGGIITSNQVSDIQNSGHAPTAGSESAIVANLQPGNYTAIVHGVNNTTGVALVEVYDLN
;
A
#
# COMPACT_ATOMS: atom_id res chain seq x y z
N MET A 1 10.88 -60.79 11.44
CA MET A 1 11.92 -60.00 10.74
C MET A 1 11.48 -58.57 10.75
N ARG A 2 12.30 -57.68 11.34
CA ARG A 2 11.94 -56.29 11.61
C ARG A 2 12.21 -55.41 10.38
N ARG A 3 11.30 -54.51 10.07
CA ARG A 3 11.53 -53.42 9.11
C ARG A 3 12.29 -52.27 9.83
N PRO A 4 13.26 -51.59 9.20
CA PRO A 4 13.84 -50.38 9.73
C PRO A 4 13.04 -49.16 9.24
N GLY A 5 12.76 -48.24 10.18
CA GLY A 5 12.18 -46.92 9.89
C GLY A 5 13.23 -45.96 9.37
N VAL A 6 12.81 -45.08 8.45
CA VAL A 6 13.64 -44.00 7.93
C VAL A 6 13.36 -42.76 8.82
N SER A 7 14.44 -42.28 9.43
CA SER A 7 14.47 -41.04 10.22
C SER A 7 15.10 -39.97 9.37
N ILE A 8 14.41 -38.81 9.21
CA ILE A 8 14.96 -37.63 8.53
C ILE A 8 15.75 -36.85 9.57
N ILE A 9 17.06 -36.75 9.37
CA ILE A 9 17.96 -35.91 10.18
C ILE A 9 18.24 -34.64 9.41
N ALA A 10 17.84 -33.50 9.96
CA ALA A 10 18.30 -32.18 9.52
C ALA A 10 19.72 -31.95 10.08
N SER A 11 20.68 -31.78 9.19
CA SER A 11 22.08 -31.49 9.59
C SER A 11 22.32 -30.00 9.63
N THR A 12 22.50 -29.48 10.84
CA THR A 12 23.07 -28.15 11.08
C THR A 12 24.58 -28.31 11.28
N ILE A 13 25.38 -27.68 10.43
CA ILE A 13 26.84 -27.71 10.57
C ILE A 13 27.26 -26.55 11.46
N PHE A 14 27.78 -26.87 12.65
CA PHE A 14 28.57 -25.95 13.47
C PHE A 14 30.03 -26.31 13.36
N ALA A 15 30.86 -25.35 12.93
CA ALA A 15 32.30 -25.46 13.01
C ALA A 15 32.75 -25.01 14.41
N GLY A 16 33.19 -25.95 15.23
CA GLY A 16 33.74 -25.69 16.56
C GLY A 16 35.28 -25.68 16.52
N ALA A 17 35.88 -24.60 16.98
CA ALA A 17 37.27 -24.58 17.39
C ALA A 17 37.34 -24.84 18.90
N ALA A 18 38.00 -25.94 19.29
CA ALA A 18 38.24 -26.29 20.69
C ALA A 18 39.55 -25.65 21.15
N LEU A 19 39.50 -24.90 22.25
CA LEU A 19 40.65 -24.54 23.07
C LEU A 19 40.30 -24.82 24.54
N GLY A 20 41.16 -25.55 25.19
CA GLY A 20 40.98 -26.05 26.51
C GLY A 20 40.99 -24.97 27.59
N LEU A 21 40.23 -25.21 28.65
CA LEU A 21 40.24 -24.35 29.82
C LEU A 21 40.30 -25.15 31.12
N ALA A 22 41.19 -24.71 31.96
CA ALA A 22 41.33 -25.15 33.36
C ALA A 22 40.24 -24.49 34.22
N ALA A 23 39.70 -25.24 35.18
CA ALA A 23 38.68 -24.82 36.11
C ALA A 23 39.19 -23.76 37.09
N LEU A 24 38.46 -22.67 37.25
CA LEU A 24 38.37 -21.87 38.46
C LEU A 24 36.94 -21.41 38.64
N GLY A 25 36.36 -21.76 39.82
CA GLY A 25 34.99 -21.40 40.16
C GLY A 25 34.84 -19.89 40.42
N GLY A 26 33.83 -19.33 39.80
CA GLY A 26 33.37 -17.98 40.06
C GLY A 26 31.96 -17.82 39.48
N ASN A 27 31.00 -17.45 40.33
CA ASN A 27 29.64 -17.13 39.95
C ASN A 27 29.61 -16.03 38.87
N ILE A 28 29.29 -16.40 37.65
CA ILE A 28 29.06 -15.43 36.56
C ILE A 28 27.58 -15.03 36.61
N ASN A 29 27.35 -13.84 37.15
CA ASN A 29 26.08 -13.14 37.05
C ASN A 29 25.92 -12.65 35.60
N LEU A 30 25.13 -13.34 34.79
CA LEU A 30 24.77 -12.91 33.46
C LEU A 30 23.84 -11.69 33.56
N GLN A 31 24.44 -10.49 33.72
CA GLN A 31 23.76 -9.27 33.36
C GLN A 31 23.67 -9.25 31.82
N ALA A 32 22.45 -9.34 31.32
CA ALA A 32 22.15 -8.99 29.93
C ALA A 32 22.68 -7.56 29.71
N GLN A 33 23.72 -7.41 28.90
CA GLN A 33 24.11 -6.11 28.39
C GLN A 33 22.92 -5.60 27.57
N ARG A 34 22.20 -4.62 28.10
CA ARG A 34 21.34 -3.76 27.31
C ARG A 34 22.24 -3.13 26.27
N ILE A 35 21.96 -3.44 24.99
CA ILE A 35 22.48 -2.66 23.86
C ILE A 35 22.07 -1.21 24.18
N ALA A 36 23.04 -0.31 24.24
CA ALA A 36 22.78 1.10 24.47
C ALA A 36 21.78 1.57 23.40
N SER A 37 20.69 2.21 23.85
CA SER A 37 19.74 2.85 22.94
C SER A 37 20.50 3.73 21.97
N PRO A 38 20.20 3.69 20.65
CA PRO A 38 20.84 4.56 19.68
C PRO A 38 20.69 6.03 20.12
N ALA A 39 21.68 6.85 19.77
CA ALA A 39 21.65 8.29 20.08
C ALA A 39 20.38 8.91 19.46
N PRO A 40 19.68 9.81 20.16
CA PRO A 40 18.42 10.36 19.66
C PRO A 40 18.68 11.21 18.40
N PHE A 41 17.72 11.14 17.46
CA PHE A 41 17.65 12.06 16.33
C PHE A 41 17.48 13.50 16.84
N GLN A 42 18.03 14.47 16.12
CA GLN A 42 17.93 15.88 16.46
C GLN A 42 16.76 16.54 15.73
N PRO A 43 15.95 17.40 16.37
CA PRO A 43 14.88 18.14 15.69
C PRO A 43 15.40 19.02 14.55
N GLY A 44 14.67 19.04 13.45
CA GLY A 44 14.95 19.89 12.28
C GLY A 44 13.70 20.68 11.86
N THR A 45 13.77 21.43 10.79
CA THR A 45 12.66 22.17 10.20
C THR A 45 12.42 21.71 8.78
N ALA A 46 11.18 21.43 8.41
CA ALA A 46 10.79 21.19 7.03
C ALA A 46 9.45 21.87 6.72
N THR A 47 9.31 22.34 5.52
CA THR A 47 8.05 22.82 4.95
C THR A 47 8.00 22.39 3.49
N HIS A 48 6.86 21.98 3.04
CA HIS A 48 6.66 21.57 1.67
C HIS A 48 5.38 22.16 1.08
N GLU A 49 5.36 22.50 -0.18
CA GLU A 49 4.20 23.05 -0.89
C GLU A 49 4.05 22.36 -2.24
N THR A 50 2.85 21.85 -2.54
CA THR A 50 2.48 21.32 -3.85
C THR A 50 1.75 22.42 -4.64
N ARG A 51 2.09 22.58 -5.91
CA ARG A 51 1.49 23.57 -6.81
C ARG A 51 0.73 22.89 -7.94
N ALA A 52 -0.38 23.48 -8.34
CA ALA A 52 -1.04 23.12 -9.60
C ALA A 52 -0.22 23.60 -10.81
N ASP A 53 -0.34 22.91 -11.95
CA ASP A 53 0.27 23.35 -13.20
C ASP A 53 -0.21 24.78 -13.53
N PRO A 54 0.69 25.76 -13.72
CA PRO A 54 0.31 27.12 -14.06
C PRO A 54 -0.55 27.26 -15.34
N GLN A 55 -0.50 26.29 -16.23
CA GLN A 55 -1.33 26.28 -17.45
C GLN A 55 -2.79 25.90 -17.13
N ASP A 56 -3.04 25.06 -16.12
CA ASP A 56 -4.38 24.69 -15.68
C ASP A 56 -4.98 25.73 -14.71
N ALA A 57 -4.15 26.41 -13.92
CA ALA A 57 -4.59 27.49 -13.02
C ALA A 57 -5.22 28.68 -13.77
N LEU A 58 -4.97 28.86 -15.08
CA LEU A 58 -5.57 29.87 -15.93
C LEU A 58 -6.99 29.54 -16.42
N GLN A 59 -7.48 28.32 -16.18
CA GLN A 59 -8.80 27.85 -16.62
C GLN A 59 -9.81 27.66 -15.48
N VAL A 60 -9.57 28.25 -14.30
CA VAL A 60 -10.56 28.23 -13.22
C VAL A 60 -11.78 29.04 -13.68
N PRO A 61 -12.97 28.41 -13.85
CA PRO A 61 -14.19 29.13 -14.13
C PRO A 61 -14.48 30.14 -13.02
N LYS A 62 -14.88 31.36 -13.37
CA LYS A 62 -15.32 32.34 -12.39
C LYS A 62 -16.42 31.73 -11.50
N ALA A 63 -16.27 31.90 -10.19
CA ALA A 63 -17.10 31.34 -9.12
C ALA A 63 -18.53 31.89 -9.12
N SER A 64 -19.30 31.72 -10.19
CA SER A 64 -20.66 32.23 -10.26
C SER A 64 -21.77 31.20 -10.51
N GLU A 65 -21.45 29.90 -10.66
CA GLU A 65 -22.49 28.86 -10.79
C GLU A 65 -22.06 27.52 -10.15
N ILE A 66 -21.74 27.51 -8.85
CA ILE A 66 -21.69 26.26 -8.11
C ILE A 66 -23.04 26.15 -7.36
N SER A 67 -24.00 25.52 -8.01
CA SER A 67 -25.11 24.92 -7.30
C SER A 67 -24.49 23.88 -6.34
N ALA A 68 -24.55 24.16 -5.03
CA ALA A 68 -24.17 23.21 -4.00
C ALA A 68 -25.08 21.97 -4.10
N GLY A 69 -24.71 21.01 -4.91
CA GLY A 69 -25.28 19.68 -4.87
C GLY A 69 -24.96 19.11 -3.49
N ILE A 70 -26.00 18.73 -2.74
CA ILE A 70 -25.84 17.99 -1.48
C ILE A 70 -25.21 16.66 -1.87
N GLU A 71 -23.90 16.53 -1.65
CA GLU A 71 -23.20 15.26 -1.86
C GLU A 71 -23.77 14.23 -0.88
N THR A 72 -24.20 13.08 -1.40
CA THR A 72 -24.56 11.94 -0.57
C THR A 72 -23.31 11.45 0.13
N VAL A 73 -23.31 11.42 1.46
CA VAL A 73 -22.16 10.92 2.23
C VAL A 73 -21.95 9.45 1.88
N SER A 74 -20.87 9.16 1.18
CA SER A 74 -20.44 7.79 0.92
C SER A 74 -19.89 7.18 2.22
N SER A 75 -20.28 5.94 2.56
CA SER A 75 -19.74 5.26 3.73
C SER A 75 -18.23 5.08 3.57
N ALA A 76 -17.45 5.72 4.45
CA ALA A 76 -16.02 5.46 4.56
C ALA A 76 -15.79 4.17 5.38
N PRO A 77 -14.82 3.31 5.02
CA PRO A 77 -14.48 2.17 5.85
C PRO A 77 -13.94 2.64 7.21
N PRO A 78 -14.10 1.84 8.28
CA PRO A 78 -13.44 2.12 9.54
C PRO A 78 -11.91 2.01 9.40
N THR A 79 -11.20 2.80 10.21
CA THR A 79 -9.75 2.73 10.36
C THR A 79 -9.39 2.15 11.72
N ARG A 80 -8.12 2.16 12.11
CA ARG A 80 -7.70 1.73 13.43
C ARG A 80 -8.08 2.71 14.55
N SER A 81 -8.34 3.97 14.21
CA SER A 81 -8.65 5.02 15.18
C SER A 81 -9.93 5.80 14.90
N SER A 82 -10.72 5.40 13.89
CA SER A 82 -11.93 6.12 13.50
C SER A 82 -12.99 5.23 12.83
N PHE A 83 -14.23 5.71 12.81
CA PHE A 83 -15.30 5.19 11.94
C PHE A 83 -16.25 6.31 11.53
N MET A 84 -16.99 6.09 10.43
CA MET A 84 -18.04 7.01 9.97
C MET A 84 -19.38 6.69 10.63
N ALA A 85 -19.85 7.56 11.51
CA ALA A 85 -21.21 7.52 12.03
C ALA A 85 -22.16 8.17 11.01
N ASN A 86 -23.20 7.43 10.57
CA ASN A 86 -24.18 7.87 9.58
C ASN A 86 -25.61 7.76 10.14
N TRP A 87 -26.50 8.63 9.66
CA TRP A 87 -27.91 8.61 10.04
C TRP A 87 -28.81 9.21 8.95
N GLU A 88 -30.08 8.87 9.01
CA GLU A 88 -31.08 9.43 8.11
C GLU A 88 -31.47 10.85 8.53
N SER A 89 -31.76 11.71 7.54
CA SER A 89 -32.17 13.08 7.82
C SER A 89 -33.60 13.14 8.33
N MET A 90 -33.83 13.94 9.40
CA MET A 90 -35.15 14.27 9.88
C MET A 90 -35.65 15.60 9.27
N ILE A 91 -36.88 15.63 8.79
CA ILE A 91 -37.51 16.84 8.27
C ILE A 91 -37.58 17.91 9.37
N ALA A 92 -37.19 19.15 9.06
CA ALA A 92 -37.13 20.29 9.95
C ALA A 92 -36.13 20.22 11.10
N ALA A 93 -35.14 19.34 11.06
CA ALA A 93 -34.01 19.37 11.97
C ALA A 93 -33.14 20.62 11.72
N ASN A 94 -32.78 21.33 12.78
CA ASN A 94 -31.79 22.39 12.73
C ASN A 94 -30.35 21.83 12.81
N GLY A 95 -30.20 20.63 13.38
CA GLY A 95 -28.95 19.89 13.52
C GLY A 95 -29.13 18.62 14.32
N TYR A 96 -28.01 17.98 14.63
CA TYR A 96 -27.96 16.70 15.34
C TYR A 96 -26.95 16.74 16.49
N LEU A 97 -27.29 16.07 17.58
CA LEU A 97 -26.39 15.79 18.70
C LEU A 97 -26.00 14.32 18.62
N LEU A 98 -24.68 14.06 18.64
CA LEU A 98 -24.07 12.74 18.53
C LEU A 98 -23.52 12.29 19.88
N ASP A 99 -23.91 11.07 20.30
CA ASP A 99 -23.30 10.34 21.41
C ASP A 99 -22.49 9.16 20.89
N VAL A 100 -21.32 8.93 21.47
CA VAL A 100 -20.51 7.72 21.24
C VAL A 100 -20.08 7.13 22.59
N SER A 101 -20.20 5.81 22.73
CA SER A 101 -19.91 5.08 23.95
C SER A 101 -19.15 3.78 23.67
N THR A 102 -18.44 3.27 24.67
CA THR A 102 -17.85 1.92 24.65
C THR A 102 -18.84 0.82 25.01
N ASN A 103 -20.05 1.16 25.42
CA ASN A 103 -21.13 0.22 25.74
C ASN A 103 -22.48 0.71 25.19
N ASP A 104 -23.39 -0.24 24.94
CA ASP A 104 -24.70 0.01 24.35
C ASP A 104 -25.71 0.70 25.31
N SER A 105 -25.41 0.74 26.60
CA SER A 105 -26.22 1.43 27.62
C SER A 105 -25.87 2.90 27.78
N PHE A 106 -24.80 3.39 27.13
CA PHE A 106 -24.29 4.77 27.23
C PHE A 106 -24.05 5.21 28.67
N SER A 107 -23.57 4.29 29.52
CA SER A 107 -23.15 4.59 30.88
C SER A 107 -21.80 5.27 30.94
N ASP A 108 -21.06 5.25 29.85
CA ASP A 108 -19.75 5.85 29.66
C ASP A 108 -19.65 6.42 28.23
N TYR A 109 -19.01 7.56 28.06
CA TYR A 109 -18.90 8.24 26.76
C TYR A 109 -17.44 8.33 26.33
N VAL A 110 -17.22 8.25 25.02
CA VAL A 110 -15.94 8.63 24.43
C VAL A 110 -15.75 10.13 24.61
N ASP A 111 -14.53 10.55 25.00
CA ASP A 111 -14.23 11.94 25.27
C ASP A 111 -14.55 12.86 24.07
N GLY A 112 -15.28 13.95 24.33
CA GLY A 112 -15.76 14.84 23.29
C GLY A 112 -17.00 14.39 22.53
N TYR A 113 -17.55 13.19 22.78
CA TYR A 113 -18.72 12.63 22.06
C TYR A 113 -19.93 12.38 22.97
N HIS A 114 -20.22 13.31 23.86
CA HIS A 114 -21.45 13.36 24.61
C HIS A 114 -22.24 14.61 24.23
N ASP A 115 -23.38 14.42 23.59
CA ASP A 115 -24.20 15.51 23.02
C ASP A 115 -23.39 16.45 22.09
N LEU A 116 -22.45 15.90 21.33
CA LEU A 116 -21.65 16.67 20.39
C LEU A 116 -22.56 17.26 19.29
N ASP A 117 -22.68 18.58 19.23
CA ASP A 117 -23.39 19.26 18.13
C ASP A 117 -22.58 19.13 16.85
N VAL A 118 -23.08 18.36 15.90
CA VAL A 118 -22.46 18.10 14.60
C VAL A 118 -23.09 18.95 13.48
N GLY A 119 -24.02 19.84 13.82
CA GLY A 119 -24.74 20.66 12.85
C GLY A 119 -25.77 19.82 12.04
N ASN A 120 -26.25 20.38 10.92
CA ASN A 120 -27.26 19.73 10.08
C ASN A 120 -26.57 18.86 8.99
N VAL A 121 -25.85 17.82 9.41
CA VAL A 121 -25.17 16.86 8.55
C VAL A 121 -25.78 15.46 8.68
N LYS A 122 -25.50 14.56 7.75
CA LYS A 122 -25.99 13.16 7.75
C LYS A 122 -24.98 12.15 8.23
N GLY A 123 -23.83 12.60 8.67
CA GLY A 123 -22.77 11.74 9.18
C GLY A 123 -21.59 12.55 9.69
N ARG A 124 -20.78 11.88 10.47
CA ARG A 124 -19.58 12.42 11.11
C ARG A 124 -18.53 11.33 11.26
N VAL A 125 -17.27 11.61 10.93
CA VAL A 125 -16.18 10.70 11.32
C VAL A 125 -15.89 10.88 12.80
N VAL A 126 -16.01 9.77 13.55
CA VAL A 126 -15.64 9.67 14.96
C VAL A 126 -14.17 9.29 15.00
N THR A 127 -13.34 10.10 15.67
CA THR A 127 -11.88 9.91 15.75
C THR A 127 -11.42 9.76 17.20
N GLY A 128 -10.11 9.48 17.41
CA GLY A 128 -9.55 9.34 18.74
C GLY A 128 -9.91 8.02 19.42
N LEU A 129 -10.19 6.99 18.65
CA LEU A 129 -10.66 5.71 19.13
C LEU A 129 -9.53 4.70 19.31
N ASN A 130 -9.71 3.75 20.20
CA ASN A 130 -8.84 2.59 20.31
C ASN A 130 -9.12 1.60 19.18
N SER A 131 -8.08 0.97 18.67
CA SER A 131 -8.17 -0.03 17.61
C SER A 131 -8.81 -1.33 18.12
N GLY A 132 -9.39 -2.11 17.19
CA GLY A 132 -10.03 -3.39 17.47
C GLY A 132 -11.15 -3.31 18.49
N THR A 133 -11.73 -2.13 18.69
CA THR A 133 -12.72 -1.86 19.74
C THR A 133 -14.09 -1.61 19.12
N THR A 134 -15.12 -2.24 19.68
CA THR A 134 -16.51 -1.96 19.29
C THR A 134 -17.04 -0.78 20.10
N TYR A 135 -17.51 0.21 19.39
CA TYR A 135 -18.20 1.39 19.91
C TYR A 135 -19.65 1.36 19.52
N TYR A 136 -20.46 2.11 20.26
CA TYR A 136 -21.88 2.29 20.03
C TYR A 136 -22.16 3.76 19.86
N TYR A 137 -22.95 4.13 18.84
CA TYR A 137 -23.34 5.52 18.64
C TYR A 137 -24.85 5.65 18.43
N ARG A 138 -25.36 6.82 18.78
CA ARG A 138 -26.73 7.25 18.56
C ARG A 138 -26.77 8.74 18.31
N VAL A 139 -27.82 9.20 17.66
CA VAL A 139 -28.01 10.64 17.41
C VAL A 139 -29.40 11.07 17.85
N ARG A 140 -29.57 12.36 18.12
CA ARG A 140 -30.88 13.00 18.26
C ARG A 140 -30.89 14.30 17.49
N ALA A 141 -31.95 14.51 16.69
CA ALA A 141 -32.16 15.78 16.02
C ALA A 141 -32.61 16.84 17.04
N TYR A 142 -32.24 18.10 16.81
CA TYR A 142 -32.80 19.22 17.55
C TYR A 142 -33.46 20.23 16.60
N THR A 143 -34.47 20.91 17.12
CA THR A 143 -35.24 21.98 16.47
C THR A 143 -35.21 23.22 17.34
N SER A 144 -35.93 24.27 16.93
CA SER A 144 -36.17 25.45 17.79
C SER A 144 -36.90 25.13 19.10
N SER A 145 -37.54 23.96 19.20
CA SER A 145 -38.20 23.46 20.41
C SER A 145 -37.31 22.63 21.33
N GLY A 146 -36.06 22.41 20.95
CA GLY A 146 -35.07 21.62 21.67
C GLY A 146 -34.79 20.24 21.06
N PRO A 147 -33.96 19.40 21.75
CA PRO A 147 -33.61 18.06 21.29
C PRO A 147 -34.81 17.09 21.30
N GLY A 148 -34.86 16.23 20.28
CA GLY A 148 -35.83 15.12 20.17
C GLY A 148 -35.37 13.84 20.86
N SER A 149 -36.05 12.75 20.55
CA SER A 149 -35.63 11.40 20.99
C SER A 149 -34.35 10.93 20.29
N TYR A 150 -33.63 10.04 20.94
CA TYR A 150 -32.49 9.34 20.33
C TYR A 150 -32.91 8.40 19.21
N SER A 151 -32.06 8.19 18.24
CA SER A 151 -32.11 7.10 17.27
C SER A 151 -31.97 5.74 17.95
N GLU A 152 -32.10 4.68 17.17
CA GLU A 152 -31.60 3.37 17.59
C GLU A 152 -30.08 3.44 17.80
N THR A 153 -29.56 2.56 18.68
CA THR A 153 -28.14 2.40 18.93
C THR A 153 -27.49 1.59 17.81
N MET A 154 -26.43 2.12 17.23
CA MET A 154 -25.71 1.51 16.12
C MET A 154 -24.29 1.12 16.56
N PRO A 155 -23.85 -0.15 16.36
CA PRO A 155 -22.47 -0.55 16.63
C PRO A 155 -21.55 -0.20 15.47
N ALA A 156 -20.30 0.14 15.79
CA ALA A 156 -19.21 0.28 14.84
C ALA A 156 -17.90 -0.24 15.47
N THR A 157 -17.11 -1.01 14.72
CA THR A 157 -15.87 -1.59 15.23
C THR A 157 -14.69 -1.05 14.44
N THR A 158 -13.69 -0.52 15.14
CA THR A 158 -12.42 -0.09 14.55
C THR A 158 -11.57 -1.29 14.13
N VAL A 159 -10.66 -1.08 13.16
CA VAL A 159 -9.75 -2.12 12.68
C VAL A 159 -8.76 -2.50 13.80
N PRO A 160 -8.40 -3.80 13.97
CA PRO A 160 -7.43 -4.24 14.99
C PRO A 160 -6.01 -3.69 14.78
N THR A 161 -5.26 -3.54 15.89
CA THR A 161 -3.85 -3.08 15.90
C THR A 161 -2.88 -4.15 15.43
N THR A 162 -2.68 -4.28 14.15
CA THR A 162 -1.48 -4.91 13.60
C THR A 162 -1.04 -4.07 12.41
N GLY A 163 -0.08 -3.16 12.61
CA GLY A 163 0.47 -2.32 11.54
C GLY A 163 0.25 -0.82 11.77
N LEU A 164 0.41 -0.06 10.70
CA LEU A 164 0.36 1.41 10.68
C LEU A 164 -0.99 1.93 11.20
N ASN A 165 -0.94 2.94 12.05
CA ASN A 165 -2.10 3.67 12.53
C ASN A 165 -1.95 5.16 12.21
N ILE A 166 -2.86 5.75 11.44
CA ILE A 166 -2.87 7.19 11.16
C ILE A 166 -4.02 7.84 11.93
N HIS A 167 -3.65 8.60 12.94
CA HIS A 167 -4.61 9.30 13.78
C HIS A 167 -4.89 10.71 13.22
N ALA A 168 -6.12 10.90 12.74
CA ALA A 168 -6.56 12.16 12.16
C ALA A 168 -7.14 13.11 13.21
N THR A 169 -6.68 14.36 13.21
CA THR A 169 -7.32 15.49 13.90
C THR A 169 -7.88 16.46 12.87
N PHE A 170 -9.19 16.72 12.91
CA PHE A 170 -9.84 17.67 12.02
C PHE A 170 -9.91 19.06 12.64
N ASP A 171 -9.39 20.05 11.91
CA ASP A 171 -9.42 21.46 12.28
C ASP A 171 -10.85 22.05 12.18
N SER A 172 -11.11 23.16 12.87
CA SER A 172 -12.40 23.85 12.77
C SER A 172 -12.76 24.34 11.36
N SER A 173 -11.77 24.50 10.47
CA SER A 173 -12.02 24.80 9.05
C SER A 173 -12.66 23.64 8.30
N ILE A 174 -12.51 22.39 8.77
CA ILE A 174 -13.22 21.21 8.28
C ILE A 174 -14.50 21.01 9.08
N THR A 175 -14.40 20.92 10.42
CA THR A 175 -15.55 20.54 11.27
C THR A 175 -16.67 21.58 11.24
N GLY A 176 -16.39 22.84 10.94
CA GLY A 176 -17.36 23.90 10.72
C GLY A 176 -17.79 24.09 9.27
N ASN A 177 -17.29 23.27 8.33
CA ASN A 177 -17.61 23.40 6.90
C ASN A 177 -18.96 22.75 6.57
N PRO A 178 -19.79 23.32 5.67
CA PRO A 178 -21.02 22.67 5.21
C PRO A 178 -20.79 21.26 4.60
N ASN A 179 -19.59 21.00 4.05
CA ASN A 179 -19.20 19.70 3.49
C ASN A 179 -18.35 18.86 4.47
N ALA A 180 -18.35 19.16 5.77
CA ALA A 180 -17.51 18.50 6.78
C ALA A 180 -17.56 16.98 6.66
N ALA A 181 -18.75 16.39 6.63
CA ALA A 181 -18.93 14.94 6.56
C ALA A 181 -18.30 14.31 5.30
N ALA A 182 -18.39 14.99 4.13
CA ALA A 182 -17.80 14.50 2.88
C ALA A 182 -16.28 14.62 2.91
N ILE A 183 -15.74 15.71 3.45
CA ILE A 183 -14.29 15.94 3.60
C ILE A 183 -13.70 14.90 4.57
N GLU A 184 -14.31 14.72 5.73
CA GLU A 184 -13.85 13.75 6.74
C GLU A 184 -13.92 12.31 6.22
N ALA A 185 -15.01 11.93 5.54
CA ALA A 185 -15.15 10.62 4.93
C ALA A 185 -14.10 10.36 3.84
N MET A 186 -13.78 11.38 3.02
CA MET A 186 -12.73 11.30 2.00
C MET A 186 -11.36 11.10 2.64
N ILE A 187 -10.99 11.88 3.66
CA ILE A 187 -9.72 11.72 4.39
C ILE A 187 -9.65 10.34 5.04
N ASN A 188 -10.74 9.87 5.64
CA ASN A 188 -10.77 8.55 6.26
C ASN A 188 -10.58 7.40 5.24
N ARG A 189 -11.10 7.56 4.00
CA ARG A 189 -10.81 6.61 2.91
C ARG A 189 -9.33 6.59 2.54
N ALA A 190 -8.70 7.76 2.38
CA ALA A 190 -7.26 7.86 2.15
C ALA A 190 -6.48 7.13 3.27
N ILE A 191 -6.73 7.45 4.54
CA ILE A 191 -6.09 6.81 5.69
C ILE A 191 -6.24 5.29 5.63
N SER A 192 -7.44 4.77 5.35
CA SER A 192 -7.67 3.32 5.29
C SER A 192 -6.83 2.60 4.22
N ILE A 193 -6.49 3.29 3.12
CA ILE A 193 -5.59 2.76 2.09
C ILE A 193 -4.19 2.57 2.69
N TYR A 194 -3.61 3.60 3.31
CA TYR A 194 -2.28 3.52 3.93
C TYR A 194 -2.21 2.47 5.04
N GLU A 195 -3.19 2.44 5.93
CA GLU A 195 -3.27 1.44 7.00
C GLU A 195 -3.41 0.00 6.48
N SER A 196 -3.93 -0.18 5.27
CA SER A 196 -4.00 -1.48 4.60
C SER A 196 -2.70 -1.85 3.89
N LEU A 197 -1.94 -0.85 3.44
CA LEU A 197 -0.71 -1.03 2.67
C LEU A 197 0.51 -1.30 3.56
N PHE A 198 0.58 -0.71 4.77
CA PHE A 198 1.78 -0.75 5.60
C PHE A 198 1.55 -1.46 6.94
N SER A 199 2.56 -2.21 7.39
CA SER A 199 2.49 -3.06 8.58
C SER A 199 3.30 -2.55 9.77
N ASP A 200 3.94 -1.40 9.67
CA ASP A 200 4.71 -0.77 10.73
C ASP A 200 3.87 -0.54 12.00
N PRO A 201 4.27 -1.00 13.18
CA PRO A 201 3.48 -0.85 14.40
C PRO A 201 3.66 0.55 15.02
N ILE A 202 3.52 1.59 14.22
CA ILE A 202 3.67 3.00 14.64
C ILE A 202 2.37 3.76 14.46
N THR A 203 2.23 4.86 15.22
CA THR A 203 1.14 5.83 15.05
C THR A 203 1.70 7.11 14.43
N ILE A 204 1.00 7.63 13.43
CA ILE A 204 1.29 8.93 12.79
C ILE A 204 0.16 9.90 13.12
N GLU A 205 0.49 11.02 13.73
CA GLU A 205 -0.45 12.05 14.16
C GLU A 205 -0.54 13.15 13.11
N ILE A 206 -1.68 13.23 12.38
CA ILE A 206 -1.87 14.22 11.31
C ILE A 206 -3.05 15.13 11.61
N ARG A 207 -2.81 16.47 11.54
CA ARG A 207 -3.87 17.47 11.58
C ARG A 207 -4.28 17.86 10.16
N PHE A 208 -5.56 17.72 9.84
CA PHE A 208 -6.12 18.08 8.53
C PHE A 208 -6.87 19.42 8.60
N ARG A 209 -6.71 20.25 7.56
CA ARG A 209 -7.31 21.57 7.40
C ARG A 209 -7.85 21.76 5.98
N TYR A 210 -8.90 22.57 5.86
CA TYR A 210 -9.46 23.03 4.58
C TYR A 210 -9.61 24.55 4.63
N ALA A 211 -8.57 25.27 4.23
CA ALA A 211 -8.45 26.72 4.46
C ALA A 211 -7.70 27.41 3.31
N THR A 212 -7.84 28.73 3.20
CA THR A 212 -7.08 29.56 2.24
C THR A 212 -5.72 30.01 2.77
N THR A 213 -5.34 29.56 3.97
CA THR A 213 -4.09 29.95 4.64
C THR A 213 -3.37 28.74 5.21
N ALA A 214 -2.06 28.81 5.25
CA ALA A 214 -1.22 27.91 6.02
C ALA A 214 -1.58 27.96 7.52
N PRO A 215 -1.14 26.99 8.36
CA PRO A 215 -1.41 26.95 9.79
C PRO A 215 -1.00 28.22 10.56
N ASN A 216 0.04 28.90 10.12
CA ASN A 216 0.52 30.17 10.70
C ASN A 216 -0.26 31.42 10.24
N GLY A 217 -1.33 31.23 9.45
CA GLY A 217 -2.15 32.32 8.90
C GLY A 217 -1.63 32.94 7.60
N THR A 218 -0.49 32.51 7.07
CA THR A 218 0.04 33.01 5.79
C THR A 218 -0.86 32.54 4.64
N PRO A 219 -1.29 33.42 3.71
CA PRO A 219 -2.04 33.01 2.52
C PRO A 219 -1.25 32.04 1.64
N PHE A 220 -1.94 31.11 0.99
CA PHE A 220 -1.31 30.26 0.00
C PHE A 220 -0.73 31.07 -1.17
N PRO A 221 0.43 30.68 -1.73
CA PRO A 221 0.91 31.22 -2.99
C PRO A 221 -0.13 31.01 -4.10
N GLN A 222 -0.06 31.87 -5.12
CA GLN A 222 -0.95 31.73 -6.28
C GLN A 222 -0.68 30.39 -6.99
N GLY A 223 -1.72 29.60 -7.19
CA GLY A 223 -1.64 28.29 -7.84
C GLY A 223 -1.29 27.13 -6.90
N ALA A 224 -1.05 27.38 -5.61
CA ALA A 224 -0.88 26.29 -4.65
C ALA A 224 -2.23 25.61 -4.37
N VAL A 225 -2.27 24.29 -4.53
CA VAL A 225 -3.47 23.45 -4.35
C VAL A 225 -3.59 23.01 -2.89
N SER A 226 -2.47 22.70 -2.26
CA SER A 226 -2.37 22.14 -0.92
C SER A 226 -1.01 22.47 -0.30
N GLN A 227 -0.81 22.04 0.93
CA GLN A 227 0.46 22.12 1.63
C GLN A 227 0.52 21.07 2.72
N SER A 228 1.64 20.38 2.82
CA SER A 228 2.04 19.68 4.03
C SER A 228 3.05 20.50 4.85
N LEU A 229 3.00 20.38 6.16
CA LEU A 229 4.07 20.71 7.07
C LEU A 229 4.46 19.45 7.81
N THR A 230 5.75 19.14 7.87
CA THR A 230 6.25 17.89 8.44
C THR A 230 7.29 18.16 9.50
N ALA A 231 7.13 17.56 10.68
CA ALA A 231 8.16 17.53 11.70
C ALA A 231 9.32 16.64 11.24
N THR A 232 10.55 17.16 11.23
CA THR A 232 11.72 16.41 10.76
C THR A 232 12.78 16.31 11.84
N TYR A 233 13.55 15.24 11.77
CA TYR A 233 14.69 14.95 12.64
C TYR A 233 15.94 14.71 11.80
N MET A 234 17.07 15.17 12.34
CA MET A 234 18.38 15.00 11.73
C MET A 234 19.09 13.82 12.40
N ALA A 235 19.43 12.80 11.61
CA ALA A 235 20.20 11.64 12.06
C ALA A 235 21.57 11.60 11.39
N PRO A 236 22.66 11.29 12.09
CA PRO A 236 23.95 11.00 11.45
C PRO A 236 23.77 9.94 10.35
N TRP A 237 24.42 10.14 9.21
CA TRP A 237 24.33 9.24 8.04
C TRP A 237 24.40 7.77 8.41
N ASN A 238 25.46 7.38 9.15
CA ASN A 238 25.69 5.98 9.50
C ASN A 238 24.59 5.41 10.39
N LEU A 239 24.02 6.22 11.28
CA LEU A 239 22.91 5.79 12.12
C LEU A 239 21.70 5.47 11.25
N TYR A 240 21.22 6.42 10.45
CA TYR A 240 20.05 6.23 9.62
C TYR A 240 20.20 5.05 8.64
N ILE A 241 21.34 4.95 7.94
CA ILE A 241 21.58 3.87 6.97
C ILE A 241 21.67 2.49 7.63
N ASN A 242 22.16 2.40 8.87
CA ASN A 242 22.20 1.13 9.60
C ASN A 242 20.79 0.71 10.06
N GLU A 243 19.99 1.64 10.55
CA GLU A 243 18.59 1.37 10.91
C GLU A 243 17.78 0.96 9.67
N LEU A 244 17.91 1.70 8.55
CA LEU A 244 17.24 1.35 7.28
C LEU A 244 17.63 -0.05 6.76
N ARG A 245 18.89 -0.48 6.99
CA ARG A 245 19.31 -1.85 6.64
C ARG A 245 18.76 -2.91 7.58
N ALA A 246 18.63 -2.58 8.85
CA ALA A 246 18.12 -3.51 9.88
C ALA A 246 16.60 -3.71 9.76
N ASP A 247 15.92 -2.69 9.26
CA ASP A 247 14.48 -2.63 9.06
C ASP A 247 13.99 -3.47 7.86
N ALA A 248 14.83 -3.71 6.87
CA ALA A 248 14.49 -4.32 5.60
C ALA A 248 13.74 -5.66 5.70
N THR A 249 12.53 -5.72 5.17
CA THR A 249 11.66 -6.90 5.21
C THR A 249 11.19 -7.36 3.84
N THR A 250 11.21 -6.48 2.80
CA THR A 250 10.62 -6.73 1.50
C THR A 250 11.66 -7.07 0.41
N GLY A 251 11.18 -7.51 -0.75
CA GLY A 251 12.01 -7.68 -1.95
C GLY A 251 12.54 -6.35 -2.49
N ASN A 252 11.77 -5.26 -2.37
CA ASN A 252 12.18 -3.92 -2.76
C ASN A 252 13.31 -3.42 -1.86
N ASP A 253 13.22 -3.63 -0.53
CA ASP A 253 14.28 -3.27 0.42
C ASP A 253 15.60 -3.95 0.07
N ASN A 254 15.55 -5.24 -0.23
CA ASN A 254 16.75 -5.98 -0.59
C ASN A 254 17.46 -5.38 -1.82
N LEU A 255 16.70 -4.97 -2.84
CA LEU A 255 17.23 -4.30 -4.02
C LEU A 255 17.76 -2.89 -3.69
N ALA A 256 17.00 -2.13 -2.90
CA ALA A 256 17.34 -0.78 -2.48
C ALA A 256 18.61 -0.75 -1.65
N ILE A 257 18.73 -1.62 -0.64
CA ILE A 257 19.91 -1.75 0.22
C ILE A 257 21.15 -2.14 -0.57
N ALA A 258 21.02 -3.08 -1.52
CA ALA A 258 22.14 -3.46 -2.40
C ALA A 258 22.62 -2.27 -3.25
N SER A 259 21.78 -1.29 -3.49
CA SER A 259 22.10 -0.08 -4.25
C SER A 259 22.67 1.07 -3.40
N LEU A 260 22.60 1.00 -2.07
CA LEU A 260 23.10 2.07 -1.19
C LEU A 260 24.62 2.28 -1.35
N PRO A 261 25.09 3.55 -1.24
CA PRO A 261 26.51 3.84 -1.43
C PRO A 261 27.36 3.27 -0.28
N GLY A 262 28.60 2.90 -0.58
CA GLY A 262 29.57 2.43 0.41
C GLY A 262 30.16 3.54 1.30
N SER A 263 29.93 4.81 0.95
CA SER A 263 30.38 5.99 1.72
C SER A 263 29.24 7.01 1.84
N ALA A 264 29.28 7.80 2.90
CA ALA A 264 28.27 8.84 3.15
C ALA A 264 28.24 9.88 2.01
N LEU A 265 27.03 10.21 1.54
CA LEU A 265 26.78 11.26 0.55
C LEU A 265 26.52 12.61 1.22
N SER A 266 26.11 12.62 2.49
CA SER A 266 25.91 13.79 3.34
C SER A 266 26.35 13.48 4.77
N ALA A 267 26.49 14.51 5.61
CA ALA A 267 26.81 14.33 7.01
C ALA A 267 25.65 13.67 7.78
N ASN A 268 24.43 14.06 7.45
CA ASN A 268 23.22 13.59 8.08
C ASN A 268 22.17 13.22 7.02
N ILE A 269 21.15 12.48 7.45
CA ILE A 269 19.85 12.34 6.78
C ILE A 269 18.84 13.15 7.58
N VAL A 270 17.99 13.90 6.89
CA VAL A 270 16.84 14.61 7.48
C VAL A 270 15.60 13.80 7.14
N ALA A 271 15.08 13.09 8.12
CA ALA A 271 13.92 12.23 7.98
C ALA A 271 12.68 12.88 8.61
N ALA A 272 11.48 12.63 8.07
CA ALA A 272 10.23 12.91 8.76
C ALA A 272 10.17 12.18 10.10
N SER A 273 9.50 12.75 11.11
CA SER A 273 9.35 12.12 12.43
C SER A 273 8.73 10.73 12.32
N ALA A 274 7.71 10.57 11.46
CA ALA A 274 7.07 9.30 11.18
C ALA A 274 8.03 8.31 10.51
N ASN A 275 8.75 8.73 9.46
CA ASN A 275 9.73 7.89 8.74
C ASN A 275 10.88 7.44 9.66
N ALA A 276 11.38 8.34 10.49
CA ALA A 276 12.44 7.99 11.44
C ALA A 276 11.97 6.94 12.47
N ARG A 277 10.67 6.92 12.84
CA ARG A 277 10.08 5.85 13.67
C ARG A 277 9.92 4.54 12.90
N ALA A 278 9.56 4.61 11.63
CA ALA A 278 9.42 3.44 10.78
C ALA A 278 10.73 2.65 10.74
N VAL A 279 11.87 3.32 10.56
CA VAL A 279 13.20 2.67 10.62
C VAL A 279 13.71 2.40 12.05
N GLY A 280 12.85 2.43 13.08
CA GLY A 280 13.21 2.08 14.47
C GLY A 280 13.75 3.23 15.33
N GLY A 281 13.76 4.48 14.85
CA GLY A 281 14.17 5.65 15.62
C GLY A 281 13.16 6.05 16.68
N ASN A 282 13.61 6.70 17.76
CA ASN A 282 12.73 7.27 18.79
C ASN A 282 12.49 8.77 18.54
N THR A 283 11.58 9.07 17.65
CA THR A 283 11.27 10.45 17.21
C THR A 283 9.78 10.73 17.43
N PRO A 284 9.38 11.32 18.57
CA PRO A 284 7.98 11.65 18.82
C PRO A 284 7.46 12.70 17.81
N PRO A 285 6.12 12.86 17.67
CA PRO A 285 5.54 14.06 17.06
C PRO A 285 6.06 15.31 17.76
N ASP A 286 6.29 16.39 17.03
CA ASP A 286 6.94 17.59 17.58
C ASP A 286 6.42 18.89 16.95
N MET A 287 5.23 18.84 16.29
CA MET A 287 4.61 19.99 15.64
C MET A 287 3.35 20.45 16.37
N PHE A 288 3.25 21.74 16.63
CA PHE A 288 2.04 22.38 17.17
C PHE A 288 1.05 22.75 16.07
N ALA A 289 -0.22 22.96 16.45
CA ALA A 289 -1.33 23.25 15.54
C ALA A 289 -1.15 24.49 14.63
N ASN A 290 -0.24 25.41 14.98
CA ASN A 290 0.13 26.57 14.17
C ASN A 290 1.31 26.32 13.21
N GLY A 291 1.81 25.07 13.12
CA GLY A 291 2.93 24.67 12.28
C GLY A 291 4.32 24.95 12.87
N THR A 292 4.41 25.43 14.12
CA THR A 292 5.72 25.54 14.78
C THR A 292 6.20 24.18 15.27
N ILE A 293 7.51 23.92 15.14
CA ILE A 293 8.15 22.69 15.62
C ILE A 293 8.77 22.96 16.98
N GLY A 294 8.57 22.03 17.91
CA GLY A 294 9.16 22.08 19.25
C GLY A 294 8.64 20.99 20.17
N PRO A 295 9.40 20.66 21.24
CA PRO A 295 9.11 19.55 22.13
C PRO A 295 7.69 19.59 22.69
N GLY A 296 6.97 18.46 22.53
CA GLY A 296 5.59 18.31 22.99
C GLY A 296 4.52 18.76 22.00
N GLY A 297 4.90 19.11 20.77
CA GLY A 297 3.95 19.29 19.67
C GLY A 297 3.25 17.95 19.36
N PRO A 298 1.90 17.91 19.25
CA PRO A 298 1.16 16.66 19.19
C PRO A 298 1.11 16.03 17.78
N TYR A 299 1.66 16.69 16.75
CA TYR A 299 1.51 16.23 15.36
C TYR A 299 2.84 15.90 14.71
N ASP A 300 2.84 14.88 13.87
CA ASP A 300 3.90 14.58 12.90
C ASP A 300 3.84 15.53 11.71
N GLY A 301 2.63 15.91 11.33
CA GLY A 301 2.42 16.85 10.26
C GLY A 301 1.04 17.50 10.24
N ILE A 302 0.93 18.54 9.41
CA ILE A 302 -0.32 19.25 9.15
C ILE A 302 -0.54 19.28 7.64
N VAL A 303 -1.65 18.73 7.20
CA VAL A 303 -2.08 18.75 5.79
C VAL A 303 -3.16 19.80 5.63
N THR A 304 -3.00 20.74 4.69
CA THR A 304 -3.98 21.76 4.38
C THR A 304 -4.35 21.74 2.90
N LEU A 305 -5.59 21.43 2.58
CA LEU A 305 -6.17 21.69 1.27
C LEU A 305 -6.55 23.16 1.13
N ASN A 306 -6.20 23.78 0.01
CA ASN A 306 -6.57 25.16 -0.29
C ASN A 306 -8.04 25.28 -0.66
N SER A 307 -8.87 25.82 0.23
CA SER A 307 -10.32 25.91 0.03
C SER A 307 -10.76 26.87 -1.09
N SER A 308 -9.84 27.56 -1.75
CA SER A 308 -10.13 28.34 -2.97
C SER A 308 -10.08 27.50 -4.26
N ILE A 309 -9.63 26.26 -4.17
CA ILE A 309 -9.49 25.33 -5.30
C ILE A 309 -10.79 24.50 -5.48
N PRO A 310 -11.24 24.24 -6.73
CA PRO A 310 -12.45 23.47 -6.98
C PRO A 310 -12.19 21.96 -6.75
N PHE A 311 -12.26 21.53 -5.50
CA PHE A 311 -12.16 20.12 -5.12
C PHE A 311 -13.48 19.39 -5.23
N GLN A 312 -13.40 18.09 -5.54
CA GLN A 312 -14.49 17.13 -5.34
C GLN A 312 -14.04 16.10 -4.30
N PHE A 313 -14.89 15.84 -3.30
CA PHE A 313 -14.61 14.95 -2.16
C PHE A 313 -15.15 13.53 -2.35
N THR A 314 -15.87 13.28 -3.46
CA THR A 314 -16.44 11.98 -3.82
C THR A 314 -16.03 11.60 -5.24
N ARG A 315 -15.99 10.30 -5.53
CA ARG A 315 -15.69 9.78 -6.87
C ARG A 315 -16.93 9.11 -7.48
N PRO A 316 -17.06 9.09 -8.82
CA PRO A 316 -16.09 9.51 -9.84
C PRO A 316 -15.93 11.03 -9.93
N ILE A 317 -14.70 11.50 -10.26
CA ILE A 317 -14.38 12.93 -10.37
C ILE A 317 -14.92 13.48 -11.69
N ASN A 318 -15.55 14.66 -11.64
CA ASN A 318 -15.95 15.37 -12.86
C ASN A 318 -14.76 16.14 -13.48
N ALA A 319 -14.88 16.46 -14.78
CA ALA A 319 -13.79 17.06 -15.54
C ALA A 319 -13.42 18.50 -15.11
N SER A 320 -14.18 19.12 -14.21
CA SER A 320 -13.96 20.51 -13.78
C SER A 320 -13.35 20.62 -12.37
N ASN A 321 -13.14 19.49 -11.69
CA ASN A 321 -12.69 19.48 -10.31
C ASN A 321 -11.38 18.70 -10.15
N PHE A 322 -10.60 19.06 -9.14
CA PHE A 322 -9.50 18.24 -8.66
C PHE A 322 -10.02 17.15 -7.73
N ASP A 323 -9.37 15.99 -7.76
CA ASP A 323 -9.62 14.90 -6.83
C ASP A 323 -8.99 15.23 -5.47
N ALA A 324 -9.81 15.58 -4.49
CA ALA A 324 -9.34 15.92 -3.15
C ALA A 324 -8.63 14.74 -2.46
N GLN A 325 -9.07 13.49 -2.70
CA GLN A 325 -8.45 12.31 -2.10
C GLN A 325 -7.02 12.11 -2.61
N ARG A 326 -6.79 12.20 -3.92
CA ARG A 326 -5.44 12.14 -4.50
C ARG A 326 -4.51 13.19 -3.90
N VAL A 327 -5.01 14.40 -3.67
CA VAL A 327 -4.22 15.49 -3.07
C VAL A 327 -3.93 15.22 -1.60
N ILE A 328 -4.89 14.70 -0.83
CA ILE A 328 -4.66 14.29 0.56
C ILE A 328 -3.61 13.18 0.64
N GLU A 329 -3.66 12.20 -0.24
CA GLU A 329 -2.66 11.13 -0.30
C GLU A 329 -1.26 11.68 -0.62
N HIS A 330 -1.14 12.62 -1.57
CA HIS A 330 0.12 13.31 -1.87
C HIS A 330 0.73 13.99 -0.62
N GLU A 331 -0.07 14.77 0.09
CA GLU A 331 0.40 15.48 1.29
C GLU A 331 0.68 14.51 2.47
N MET A 332 -0.03 13.38 2.53
CA MET A 332 0.25 12.33 3.52
C MET A 332 1.58 11.64 3.22
N ASP A 333 1.89 11.35 1.96
CA ASP A 333 3.19 10.83 1.54
C ASP A 333 4.34 11.71 2.02
N GLU A 334 4.17 13.03 1.93
CA GLU A 334 5.18 14.00 2.40
C GLU A 334 5.31 14.00 3.93
N VAL A 335 4.20 13.90 4.67
CA VAL A 335 4.25 13.73 6.13
C VAL A 335 4.93 12.43 6.50
N MET A 336 4.75 11.38 5.71
CA MET A 336 5.40 10.08 5.88
C MET A 336 6.87 10.08 5.43
N GLY A 337 7.34 11.07 4.67
CA GLY A 337 8.77 11.26 4.40
C GLY A 337 9.17 11.26 2.93
N LEU A 338 8.22 11.21 1.98
CA LEU A 338 8.54 11.56 0.60
C LEU A 338 8.87 13.07 0.52
N GLY A 339 9.75 13.41 -0.39
CA GLY A 339 10.22 14.78 -0.57
C GLY A 339 11.74 14.84 -0.76
N SER A 340 12.23 15.99 -1.18
CA SER A 340 13.64 16.20 -1.49
C SER A 340 14.20 17.46 -0.83
N ARG A 341 15.46 17.39 -0.43
CA ARG A 341 16.22 18.58 0.00
C ARG A 341 17.10 19.15 -1.10
N LEU A 342 17.08 18.59 -2.28
CA LEU A 342 17.87 19.07 -3.41
C LEU A 342 17.47 20.51 -3.77
N GLY A 343 18.47 21.37 -3.98
CA GLY A 343 18.24 22.80 -4.23
C GLY A 343 17.95 23.66 -2.99
N ARG A 344 17.86 23.07 -1.77
CA ARG A 344 17.66 23.78 -0.51
C ARG A 344 19.01 24.09 0.16
N PRO A 345 19.08 25.09 1.07
CA PRO A 345 20.28 25.34 1.87
C PRO A 345 20.67 24.13 2.72
N GLY A 346 21.96 23.85 2.78
CA GLY A 346 22.54 22.67 3.44
C GLY A 346 22.78 21.54 2.45
N ASN A 347 23.56 20.55 2.87
CA ASN A 347 23.95 19.41 2.03
C ASN A 347 23.38 18.08 2.54
N ASP A 348 22.55 18.11 3.58
CA ASP A 348 21.93 16.90 4.11
C ASP A 348 20.77 16.46 3.22
N LEU A 349 20.64 15.16 3.02
CA LEU A 349 19.67 14.54 2.12
C LEU A 349 18.41 14.09 2.87
N HIS A 350 17.29 13.98 2.15
CA HIS A 350 16.14 13.19 2.57
C HIS A 350 16.34 11.71 2.23
N PRO A 351 15.62 10.78 2.87
CA PRO A 351 15.67 9.35 2.54
C PRO A 351 15.42 9.05 1.06
N GLN A 352 14.45 9.70 0.45
CA GLN A 352 14.10 9.56 -0.97
C GLN A 352 15.25 9.94 -1.90
N ASP A 353 16.08 10.95 -1.54
CA ASP A 353 17.22 11.39 -2.36
C ASP A 353 18.27 10.27 -2.56
N LEU A 354 18.29 9.26 -1.67
CA LEU A 354 19.17 8.09 -1.78
C LEU A 354 18.89 7.25 -3.04
N PHE A 355 17.71 7.34 -3.60
CA PHE A 355 17.25 6.54 -4.73
C PHE A 355 17.07 7.36 -6.02
N SER A 356 17.71 8.51 -6.11
CA SER A 356 17.72 9.41 -7.27
C SER A 356 18.90 9.11 -8.21
N TRP A 357 18.61 8.76 -9.46
CA TRP A 357 19.60 8.29 -10.45
C TRP A 357 19.49 9.07 -11.77
N SER A 358 20.62 9.21 -12.49
CA SER A 358 20.65 9.75 -13.85
C SER A 358 20.90 8.67 -14.92
N SER A 359 21.53 7.57 -14.52
CA SER A 359 21.74 6.37 -15.34
C SER A 359 22.19 5.21 -14.44
N THR A 360 22.28 4.00 -15.00
CA THR A 360 22.77 2.82 -14.27
C THR A 360 24.13 3.10 -13.61
N GLY A 361 24.20 2.88 -12.29
CA GLY A 361 25.39 3.10 -11.48
C GLY A 361 25.74 4.58 -11.18
N HIS A 362 24.96 5.54 -11.71
CA HIS A 362 25.22 6.97 -11.52
C HIS A 362 24.06 7.67 -10.81
N ARG A 363 24.24 7.95 -9.51
CA ARG A 363 23.29 8.76 -8.74
C ARG A 363 23.34 10.21 -9.21
N ASN A 364 22.18 10.89 -9.17
CA ASN A 364 22.11 12.34 -9.29
C ASN A 364 21.39 12.92 -8.07
N ILE A 365 22.15 13.52 -7.17
CA ILE A 365 21.68 14.23 -5.97
C ILE A 365 21.77 15.75 -6.14
N ALA A 366 21.77 16.25 -7.37
CA ALA A 366 21.68 17.66 -7.68
C ALA A 366 20.24 18.04 -8.07
N SER A 367 19.85 19.29 -7.82
CA SER A 367 18.56 19.85 -8.24
C SER A 367 18.46 20.11 -9.75
N SER A 368 19.46 19.69 -10.54
CA SER A 368 19.53 19.89 -11.98
C SER A 368 19.94 18.64 -12.73
N GLY A 369 19.58 18.56 -13.98
CA GLY A 369 19.82 17.40 -14.83
C GLY A 369 18.76 16.32 -14.65
N THR A 370 18.70 15.39 -15.60
CA THR A 370 17.73 14.28 -15.56
C THR A 370 17.89 13.43 -14.32
N ARG A 371 16.80 13.17 -13.61
CA ARG A 371 16.73 12.30 -12.45
C ARG A 371 15.52 11.39 -12.54
N TYR A 372 15.67 10.17 -12.05
CA TYR A 372 14.57 9.23 -11.91
C TYR A 372 14.72 8.38 -10.66
N PHE A 373 13.60 7.93 -10.13
CA PHE A 373 13.53 6.99 -9.03
C PHE A 373 13.88 5.58 -9.49
N SER A 374 14.78 4.94 -8.76
CA SER A 374 15.18 3.55 -9.00
C SER A 374 15.70 2.93 -7.71
N ILE A 375 15.31 1.70 -7.43
CA ILE A 375 15.72 0.95 -6.24
C ILE A 375 16.85 -0.04 -6.52
N ASN A 376 17.22 -0.27 -7.79
CA ASN A 376 18.22 -1.26 -8.21
C ASN A 376 19.46 -0.64 -8.89
N GLY A 377 19.96 0.45 -8.34
CA GLY A 377 21.19 1.06 -8.82
C GLY A 377 21.05 1.82 -10.13
N GLY A 378 19.86 2.32 -10.45
CA GLY A 378 19.58 3.05 -11.69
C GLY A 378 19.37 2.15 -12.92
N VAL A 379 19.26 0.82 -12.72
CA VAL A 379 19.00 -0.12 -13.83
C VAL A 379 17.58 0.05 -14.36
N THR A 380 16.59 0.17 -13.48
CA THR A 380 15.18 0.38 -13.83
C THR A 380 14.80 1.82 -13.53
N ASN A 381 14.33 2.55 -14.52
CA ASN A 381 13.66 3.82 -14.33
C ASN A 381 12.19 3.53 -13.97
N ILE A 382 11.84 3.68 -12.69
CA ILE A 382 10.47 3.48 -12.21
C ILE A 382 9.61 4.69 -12.59
N VAL A 383 10.08 5.90 -12.28
CA VAL A 383 9.42 7.17 -12.60
C VAL A 383 10.46 8.31 -12.61
N GLY A 384 10.28 9.31 -13.47
CA GLY A 384 11.11 10.51 -13.47
C GLY A 384 10.80 11.42 -12.28
N PHE A 385 11.82 12.07 -11.73
CA PHE A 385 11.63 13.16 -10.77
C PHE A 385 11.34 14.49 -11.47
N ASN A 386 10.55 15.33 -10.83
CA ASN A 386 10.31 16.70 -11.28
C ASN A 386 11.63 17.48 -11.41
N GLN A 387 11.72 18.31 -12.44
CA GLN A 387 12.85 19.21 -12.74
C GLN A 387 12.42 20.67 -12.79
N ASP A 388 11.11 20.95 -12.68
CA ASP A 388 10.58 22.30 -12.67
C ASP A 388 10.73 22.90 -11.26
N ALA A 389 11.38 24.05 -11.15
CA ALA A 389 11.53 24.77 -9.89
C ALA A 389 10.19 25.33 -9.34
N GLY A 390 9.12 25.27 -10.10
CA GLY A 390 7.76 25.59 -9.68
C GLY A 390 7.08 24.52 -8.83
N GLY A 391 7.59 23.28 -8.86
CA GLY A 391 7.15 22.14 -8.05
C GLY A 391 8.29 21.61 -7.17
N ASP A 392 8.02 20.57 -6.38
CA ASP A 392 9.05 19.94 -5.56
C ASP A 392 9.94 19.01 -6.39
N PHE A 393 11.22 18.94 -6.00
CA PHE A 393 12.20 18.05 -6.63
C PHE A 393 12.08 16.59 -6.16
N GLY A 394 11.29 16.32 -5.12
CA GLY A 394 10.93 14.98 -4.65
C GLY A 394 9.74 14.39 -5.38
N ASP A 395 8.93 15.23 -6.02
CA ASP A 395 7.74 14.79 -6.74
C ASP A 395 8.09 14.14 -8.08
N TRP A 396 7.11 13.46 -8.66
CA TRP A 396 7.26 12.84 -9.97
C TRP A 396 7.10 13.85 -11.11
N LEU A 397 7.84 13.60 -12.17
CA LEU A 397 7.75 14.37 -13.40
C LEU A 397 6.33 14.31 -13.98
N SER A 398 5.65 15.43 -13.97
CA SER A 398 4.32 15.56 -14.54
C SER A 398 4.36 15.73 -16.08
N THR A 399 3.46 15.04 -16.76
CA THR A 399 3.20 15.26 -18.20
C THR A 399 2.06 16.27 -18.35
N SER A 400 1.84 16.74 -19.60
CA SER A 400 0.69 17.60 -19.92
C SER A 400 -0.65 16.93 -19.61
N CYS A 401 -1.65 17.74 -19.24
CA CYS A 401 -2.99 17.26 -18.97
C CYS A 401 -3.74 16.82 -20.28
N PRO A 402 -4.49 15.73 -20.25
CA PRO A 402 -4.56 14.74 -19.18
C PRO A 402 -3.28 13.90 -19.09
N GLN A 403 -2.81 13.64 -17.87
CA GLN A 403 -1.62 12.83 -17.63
C GLN A 403 -1.85 11.38 -18.01
N ALA A 404 -0.89 10.76 -18.70
CA ALA A 404 -0.95 9.34 -19.04
C ALA A 404 -0.85 8.45 -17.79
N ASN A 405 -0.05 8.88 -16.83
CA ASN A 405 0.09 8.24 -15.51
C ASN A 405 -0.18 9.30 -14.43
N PRO A 406 -1.41 9.40 -13.94
CA PRO A 406 -1.77 10.37 -12.91
C PRO A 406 -1.37 9.84 -11.52
N TYR A 407 -0.06 9.64 -11.27
CA TYR A 407 0.45 9.20 -9.99
C TYR A 407 0.09 10.18 -8.88
N VAL A 408 -0.02 9.67 -7.64
CA VAL A 408 -0.37 10.48 -6.46
C VAL A 408 0.65 11.61 -6.28
N GLN A 409 1.95 11.29 -6.34
CA GLN A 409 3.04 12.23 -6.11
C GLN A 409 3.48 13.01 -7.37
N ASN A 410 2.62 13.17 -8.38
CA ASN A 410 2.96 14.05 -9.51
C ASN A 410 3.06 15.51 -9.06
N ALA A 411 4.12 16.23 -9.45
CA ALA A 411 4.40 17.61 -9.06
C ALA A 411 3.29 18.60 -9.46
N PHE A 412 2.54 18.29 -10.52
CA PHE A 412 1.40 19.06 -10.98
C PHE A 412 0.20 18.17 -11.22
N LEU A 413 -0.98 18.69 -10.91
CA LEU A 413 -2.24 17.96 -10.95
C LEU A 413 -3.10 18.38 -12.15
N CYS A 414 -3.93 17.46 -12.66
CA CYS A 414 -4.90 17.74 -13.71
C CYS A 414 -6.33 17.57 -13.20
N LEU A 415 -7.23 18.43 -13.68
CA LEU A 415 -8.67 18.30 -13.43
C LEU A 415 -9.21 16.97 -13.97
N GLY A 416 -10.18 16.40 -13.28
CA GLY A 416 -10.88 15.20 -13.74
C GLY A 416 -10.08 13.89 -13.63
N GLN A 417 -8.89 13.90 -13.03
CA GLN A 417 -8.06 12.71 -12.90
C GLN A 417 -7.93 12.28 -11.43
N ALA A 418 -8.26 11.01 -11.17
CA ALA A 418 -8.13 10.36 -9.88
C ALA A 418 -7.03 9.31 -9.90
N SER A 419 -6.40 9.09 -8.76
CA SER A 419 -5.53 7.94 -8.47
C SER A 419 -5.42 7.73 -6.97
N ASP A 420 -5.00 6.53 -6.58
CA ASP A 420 -4.68 6.17 -5.21
C ASP A 420 -3.28 5.55 -5.17
N ILE A 421 -2.64 5.64 -4.01
CA ILE A 421 -1.43 4.88 -3.73
C ILE A 421 -1.72 3.38 -3.74
N ALA A 422 -0.76 2.60 -4.20
CA ALA A 422 -0.81 1.14 -4.20
C ALA A 422 0.58 0.56 -3.89
N ALA A 423 0.66 -0.69 -3.44
CA ALA A 423 1.94 -1.35 -3.16
C ALA A 423 2.90 -1.38 -4.37
N THR A 424 2.36 -1.32 -5.59
CA THR A 424 3.12 -1.32 -6.84
C THR A 424 3.26 0.04 -7.50
N SER A 425 2.63 1.09 -6.96
CA SER A 425 2.81 2.45 -7.45
C SER A 425 4.20 2.99 -7.07
N PRO A 426 4.74 3.97 -7.78
CA PRO A 426 6.03 4.57 -7.43
C PRO A 426 6.09 5.07 -5.99
N GLU A 427 5.00 5.64 -5.47
CA GLU A 427 4.86 6.12 -4.09
C GLU A 427 4.96 4.97 -3.07
N GLY A 428 4.17 3.90 -3.30
CA GLY A 428 4.18 2.73 -2.42
C GLY A 428 5.54 2.05 -2.37
N ILE A 429 6.21 1.89 -3.53
CA ILE A 429 7.58 1.36 -3.59
C ILE A 429 8.57 2.31 -2.89
N ASN A 430 8.37 3.63 -3.01
CA ASN A 430 9.29 4.60 -2.41
C ASN A 430 9.13 4.65 -0.89
N LEU A 431 7.90 4.65 -0.36
CA LEU A 431 7.67 4.55 1.08
C LEU A 431 8.26 3.25 1.65
N ASP A 432 8.10 2.11 0.96
CA ASP A 432 8.69 0.82 1.32
C ASP A 432 10.21 0.97 1.51
N VAL A 433 10.94 1.40 0.50
CA VAL A 433 12.40 1.45 0.53
C VAL A 433 13.01 2.57 1.39
N ILE A 434 12.21 3.50 1.90
CA ILE A 434 12.67 4.47 2.90
C ILE A 434 12.33 4.05 4.33
N GLY A 435 11.73 2.85 4.54
CA GLY A 435 11.58 2.19 5.81
C GLY A 435 10.16 1.98 6.30
N TYR A 436 9.14 2.02 5.43
CA TYR A 436 7.82 1.51 5.76
C TYR A 436 7.67 0.10 5.22
N ASP A 437 7.21 -0.81 6.05
CA ASP A 437 6.98 -2.20 5.68
C ASP A 437 5.67 -2.34 4.90
N LEU A 438 5.72 -2.53 3.59
CA LEU A 438 4.54 -2.96 2.85
C LEU A 438 3.96 -4.22 3.50
N THR A 439 2.67 -4.20 3.81
CA THR A 439 1.98 -5.41 4.22
C THR A 439 2.36 -6.47 3.19
N GLN A 440 3.19 -7.42 3.63
CA GLN A 440 3.27 -8.67 2.92
C GLN A 440 1.83 -9.15 2.92
N THR A 441 1.02 -8.79 1.91
CA THR A 441 0.04 -9.76 1.51
C THR A 441 0.90 -11.00 1.33
N SER A 442 0.87 -11.88 2.31
CA SER A 442 1.10 -13.27 2.00
C SER A 442 0.16 -13.45 0.84
N GLN A 443 0.67 -13.31 -0.36
CA GLN A 443 0.16 -14.05 -1.47
C GLN A 443 0.29 -15.47 -0.95
N THR A 444 -0.69 -15.93 -0.20
CA THR A 444 -1.03 -17.33 -0.25
C THR A 444 -1.41 -17.48 -1.70
N SER A 445 -0.38 -17.53 -2.56
CA SER A 445 -0.54 -18.00 -3.91
C SER A 445 -1.06 -19.39 -3.69
N LEU A 446 -2.25 -19.65 -4.19
CA LEU A 446 -2.74 -21.01 -4.23
C LEU A 446 -1.64 -21.79 -4.94
N GLY A 447 -0.83 -22.56 -4.20
CA GLY A 447 0.37 -23.21 -4.73
C GLY A 447 0.04 -24.12 -5.90
N ASN A 448 -1.19 -24.69 -5.89
CA ASN A 448 -1.76 -25.37 -7.04
C ASN A 448 -3.30 -25.38 -7.01
N ILE A 449 -3.88 -25.58 -8.18
CA ILE A 449 -5.27 -26.02 -8.36
C ILE A 449 -5.20 -27.41 -8.98
N SER A 450 -5.92 -28.39 -8.43
CA SER A 450 -6.03 -29.71 -9.02
C SER A 450 -7.47 -30.20 -9.05
N THR A 451 -7.88 -30.79 -10.17
CA THR A 451 -9.21 -31.38 -10.37
C THR A 451 -9.08 -32.75 -11.04
N ARG A 452 -9.77 -33.73 -10.47
CA ARG A 452 -9.81 -35.11 -11.00
C ARG A 452 -11.22 -35.43 -11.47
N SER A 453 -11.33 -35.99 -12.71
CA SER A 453 -12.59 -36.40 -13.27
C SER A 453 -12.41 -37.56 -14.26
N PHE A 454 -13.50 -38.23 -14.63
CA PHE A 454 -13.52 -39.19 -15.70
C PHE A 454 -13.63 -38.45 -17.04
N VAL A 455 -12.61 -38.61 -17.89
CA VAL A 455 -12.55 -38.03 -19.24
C VAL A 455 -13.27 -38.95 -20.22
N GLN A 456 -14.23 -38.39 -20.93
CA GLN A 456 -14.96 -39.06 -22.01
C GLN A 456 -14.63 -38.41 -23.36
N THR A 457 -15.38 -38.77 -24.40
CA THR A 457 -15.17 -38.29 -25.77
C THR A 457 -16.14 -37.16 -26.13
N GLY A 458 -15.82 -36.38 -27.18
CA GLY A 458 -16.64 -35.26 -27.67
C GLY A 458 -16.72 -34.12 -26.68
N GLU A 459 -17.92 -33.68 -26.32
CA GLU A 459 -18.13 -32.58 -25.39
C GLU A 459 -17.99 -32.97 -23.90
N HIS A 460 -17.78 -34.25 -23.60
CA HIS A 460 -17.65 -34.76 -22.24
C HIS A 460 -16.19 -34.93 -21.80
N VAL A 461 -15.36 -34.01 -22.22
CA VAL A 461 -13.94 -33.90 -21.83
C VAL A 461 -13.79 -33.27 -20.44
N MET A 462 -12.59 -33.36 -19.85
CA MET A 462 -12.35 -32.67 -18.60
C MET A 462 -11.88 -31.23 -18.89
N ILE A 463 -12.51 -30.27 -18.20
CA ILE A 463 -12.21 -28.84 -18.33
C ILE A 463 -11.84 -28.27 -16.96
N GLY A 464 -10.63 -27.71 -16.84
CA GLY A 464 -10.14 -27.01 -15.67
C GLY A 464 -9.98 -25.51 -15.97
N GLY A 465 -10.83 -24.67 -15.37
CA GLY A 465 -10.70 -23.21 -15.48
C GLY A 465 -9.84 -22.65 -14.36
N PHE A 466 -8.99 -21.67 -14.67
CA PHE A 466 -8.21 -20.91 -13.68
C PHE A 466 -8.03 -19.46 -14.08
N ILE A 467 -7.73 -18.59 -13.10
CA ILE A 467 -7.54 -17.15 -13.30
C ILE A 467 -6.13 -16.77 -12.85
N VAL A 468 -5.39 -16.12 -13.73
CA VAL A 468 -4.13 -15.46 -13.40
C VAL A 468 -4.45 -14.03 -12.96
N GLN A 469 -4.06 -13.66 -11.75
CA GLN A 469 -4.26 -12.33 -11.18
C GLN A 469 -2.91 -11.65 -10.91
N GLY A 470 -2.92 -10.32 -10.79
CA GLY A 470 -1.76 -9.50 -10.48
C GLY A 470 -1.43 -8.51 -11.60
N ALA A 471 -0.38 -7.71 -11.40
CA ALA A 471 0.03 -6.64 -12.32
C ALA A 471 0.92 -7.11 -13.49
N GLY A 472 1.36 -8.37 -13.49
CA GLY A 472 2.28 -8.89 -14.49
C GLY A 472 2.05 -10.37 -14.81
N PRO A 473 2.80 -10.91 -15.79
CA PRO A 473 2.67 -12.30 -16.18
C PRO A 473 3.12 -13.24 -15.06
N LYS A 474 2.42 -14.38 -14.94
CA LYS A 474 2.75 -15.48 -14.05
C LYS A 474 3.33 -16.65 -14.84
N ARG A 475 4.44 -17.20 -14.36
CA ARG A 475 4.99 -18.44 -14.88
C ARG A 475 4.32 -19.62 -14.20
N VAL A 476 3.61 -20.44 -14.96
CA VAL A 476 2.87 -21.60 -14.46
C VAL A 476 3.26 -22.87 -15.19
N ILE A 477 3.10 -24.01 -14.52
CA ILE A 477 3.03 -25.31 -15.20
C ILE A 477 1.63 -25.86 -15.10
N ILE A 478 1.08 -26.26 -16.23
CA ILE A 478 -0.18 -26.99 -16.35
C ILE A 478 0.15 -28.41 -16.73
N ARG A 479 -0.41 -29.39 -16.04
CA ARG A 479 -0.18 -30.81 -16.37
C ARG A 479 -1.47 -31.63 -16.38
N ALA A 480 -1.52 -32.63 -17.27
CA ALA A 480 -2.58 -33.60 -17.32
C ALA A 480 -2.00 -34.98 -17.00
N ILE A 481 -2.43 -35.52 -15.89
CA ILE A 481 -1.94 -36.76 -15.29
C ILE A 481 -2.97 -37.88 -15.50
N GLY A 482 -2.51 -39.03 -15.96
CA GLY A 482 -3.33 -40.21 -16.15
C GLY A 482 -2.66 -41.48 -15.60
N PRO A 483 -1.66 -42.07 -16.30
CA PRO A 483 -0.98 -43.28 -15.88
C PRO A 483 -0.43 -43.26 -14.45
N GLU A 484 0.09 -42.15 -13.99
CA GLU A 484 0.59 -41.96 -12.62
C GLU A 484 -0.48 -42.25 -11.56
N LEU A 485 -1.77 -41.99 -11.87
CA LEU A 485 -2.88 -42.22 -10.94
C LEU A 485 -3.06 -43.70 -10.56
N THR A 486 -2.57 -44.62 -11.35
CA THR A 486 -2.63 -46.06 -11.03
C THR A 486 -1.88 -46.40 -9.75
N GLN A 487 -0.80 -45.68 -9.44
CA GLN A 487 -0.02 -45.84 -8.20
C GLN A 487 -0.84 -45.45 -6.96
N PHE A 488 -1.86 -44.62 -7.15
CA PHE A 488 -2.78 -44.18 -6.10
C PHE A 488 -4.09 -44.96 -6.07
N GLY A 489 -4.13 -46.11 -6.73
CA GLY A 489 -5.27 -47.05 -6.68
C GLY A 489 -6.42 -46.65 -7.62
N ILE A 490 -6.16 -45.93 -8.69
CA ILE A 490 -7.14 -45.61 -9.75
C ILE A 490 -6.92 -46.59 -10.94
N PRO A 491 -7.68 -47.68 -11.03
CA PRO A 491 -7.42 -48.74 -12.03
C PRO A 491 -7.86 -48.37 -13.46
N ASP A 492 -8.80 -47.44 -13.58
CA ASP A 492 -9.35 -46.89 -14.82
C ASP A 492 -8.75 -45.53 -15.20
N ALA A 493 -7.49 -45.28 -14.82
CA ALA A 493 -6.76 -44.08 -15.18
C ALA A 493 -6.64 -43.93 -16.70
N LEU A 494 -6.74 -42.72 -17.21
CA LEU A 494 -6.60 -42.38 -18.62
C LEU A 494 -5.18 -42.74 -19.10
N SER A 495 -5.04 -43.57 -20.09
CA SER A 495 -3.75 -44.17 -20.48
C SER A 495 -2.79 -43.18 -21.15
N ASN A 496 -3.33 -42.20 -21.86
CA ASN A 496 -2.55 -41.15 -22.54
C ASN A 496 -3.39 -39.88 -22.63
N PRO A 497 -3.27 -38.92 -21.65
CA PRO A 497 -3.97 -37.65 -21.67
C PRO A 497 -3.26 -36.64 -22.57
N THR A 498 -4.00 -35.92 -23.42
CA THR A 498 -3.55 -34.73 -24.12
C THR A 498 -4.06 -33.50 -23.39
N LEU A 499 -3.31 -32.40 -23.48
CA LEU A 499 -3.59 -31.15 -22.83
C LEU A 499 -3.67 -30.00 -23.84
N GLU A 500 -4.78 -29.26 -23.83
CA GLU A 500 -4.95 -28.00 -24.54
C GLU A 500 -5.08 -26.85 -23.54
N LEU A 501 -4.43 -25.73 -23.83
CA LEU A 501 -4.55 -24.48 -23.07
C LEU A 501 -5.22 -23.42 -23.95
N HIS A 502 -6.31 -22.85 -23.44
CA HIS A 502 -7.09 -21.82 -24.09
C HIS A 502 -7.05 -20.52 -23.28
N ASP A 503 -7.09 -19.38 -23.96
CA ASP A 503 -7.21 -18.06 -23.33
C ASP A 503 -8.67 -17.71 -22.99
N GLY A 504 -8.89 -16.51 -22.40
CA GLY A 504 -10.21 -16.03 -21.99
C GLY A 504 -11.19 -15.78 -23.13
N THR A 505 -10.74 -15.78 -24.38
CA THR A 505 -11.60 -15.71 -25.58
C THR A 505 -11.99 -17.09 -26.11
N GLY A 506 -11.41 -18.15 -25.54
CA GLY A 506 -11.57 -19.54 -26.01
C GLY A 506 -10.58 -19.92 -27.14
N ALA A 507 -9.62 -19.07 -27.48
CA ALA A 507 -8.61 -19.40 -28.47
C ALA A 507 -7.60 -20.41 -27.92
N LEU A 508 -7.27 -21.46 -28.70
CA LEU A 508 -6.20 -22.42 -28.36
C LEU A 508 -4.85 -21.70 -28.44
N ILE A 509 -4.11 -21.66 -27.33
CA ILE A 509 -2.81 -20.96 -27.23
C ILE A 509 -1.62 -21.91 -27.01
N ALA A 510 -1.84 -23.13 -26.55
CA ALA A 510 -0.81 -24.18 -26.47
C ALA A 510 -1.42 -25.55 -26.39
N THR A 511 -0.67 -26.59 -26.81
CA THR A 511 -1.05 -27.97 -26.68
C THR A 511 0.16 -28.87 -26.39
N ASN A 512 -0.06 -29.96 -25.69
CA ASN A 512 0.94 -31.01 -25.46
C ASN A 512 0.26 -32.40 -25.40
N ASP A 513 0.97 -33.41 -25.86
CA ASP A 513 0.55 -34.82 -25.78
C ASP A 513 1.46 -35.57 -24.80
N ASP A 514 2.74 -35.67 -25.09
CA ASP A 514 3.76 -36.31 -24.26
C ASP A 514 4.71 -35.21 -23.72
N TRP A 515 4.85 -35.03 -22.41
CA TRP A 515 5.62 -33.92 -21.84
C TRP A 515 7.11 -33.90 -22.23
N GLN A 516 7.67 -35.08 -22.60
CA GLN A 516 9.05 -35.19 -23.07
C GLN A 516 9.21 -34.80 -24.54
N THR A 517 8.13 -34.45 -25.21
CA THR A 517 8.10 -33.97 -26.59
C THR A 517 7.37 -32.65 -26.67
N THR A 518 8.10 -31.56 -26.91
CA THR A 518 7.50 -30.24 -27.01
C THR A 518 6.79 -30.04 -28.33
N ILE A 519 5.52 -29.65 -28.29
CA ILE A 519 4.75 -29.20 -29.46
C ILE A 519 4.91 -27.70 -29.57
N LEU A 520 5.60 -27.26 -30.63
CA LEU A 520 5.78 -25.83 -30.92
C LEU A 520 4.53 -25.26 -31.57
N GLY A 521 4.08 -24.07 -31.10
CA GLY A 521 2.92 -23.37 -31.63
C GLY A 521 2.29 -22.45 -30.59
N GLY A 522 1.51 -21.49 -31.05
CA GLY A 522 0.89 -20.51 -30.16
C GLY A 522 1.93 -19.78 -29.29
N ILE A 523 1.80 -19.88 -27.98
CA ILE A 523 2.73 -19.27 -27.03
C ILE A 523 4.01 -20.09 -26.76
N ILE A 524 4.09 -21.33 -27.29
CA ILE A 524 5.24 -22.22 -27.11
C ILE A 524 6.22 -22.03 -28.26
N THR A 525 7.32 -21.36 -28.02
CA THR A 525 8.31 -20.96 -29.03
C THR A 525 9.63 -21.73 -28.95
N SER A 526 9.85 -22.53 -27.91
CA SER A 526 11.08 -23.30 -27.68
C SER A 526 10.79 -24.62 -26.98
N ASN A 527 11.80 -25.52 -26.96
CA ASN A 527 11.72 -26.80 -26.25
C ASN A 527 11.55 -26.56 -24.74
N GLN A 528 10.52 -27.18 -24.14
CA GLN A 528 10.14 -27.00 -22.74
C GLN A 528 10.58 -28.13 -21.81
N VAL A 529 11.16 -29.21 -22.31
CA VAL A 529 11.47 -30.43 -21.52
C VAL A 529 12.32 -30.09 -20.29
N SER A 530 13.37 -29.27 -20.46
CA SER A 530 14.21 -28.85 -19.34
C SER A 530 13.49 -27.92 -18.36
N ASP A 531 12.61 -27.05 -18.84
CA ASP A 531 11.80 -26.18 -17.99
C ASP A 531 10.80 -26.97 -17.15
N ILE A 532 10.16 -27.97 -17.75
CA ILE A 532 9.25 -28.91 -17.07
C ILE A 532 10.02 -29.68 -15.98
N GLN A 533 11.20 -30.23 -16.31
CA GLN A 533 12.06 -30.94 -15.35
C GLN A 533 12.49 -30.06 -14.18
N ASN A 534 12.95 -28.83 -14.48
CA ASN A 534 13.45 -27.89 -13.47
C ASN A 534 12.33 -27.29 -12.62
N SER A 535 11.07 -27.38 -13.03
CA SER A 535 9.93 -26.92 -12.24
C SER A 535 9.71 -27.72 -10.95
N GLY A 536 10.29 -28.94 -10.84
CA GLY A 536 10.02 -29.88 -9.76
C GLY A 536 8.65 -30.58 -9.86
N HIS A 537 7.88 -30.30 -10.92
CA HIS A 537 6.53 -30.84 -11.14
C HIS A 537 6.42 -31.67 -12.43
N ALA A 538 7.53 -32.15 -12.98
CA ALA A 538 7.49 -33.01 -14.16
C ALA A 538 6.66 -34.26 -13.91
N PRO A 539 5.75 -34.67 -14.85
CA PRO A 539 5.03 -35.92 -14.73
C PRO A 539 5.98 -37.12 -14.69
N THR A 540 5.60 -38.21 -14.02
CA THR A 540 6.45 -39.40 -13.90
C THR A 540 6.33 -40.33 -15.10
N ALA A 541 5.18 -40.39 -15.75
CA ALA A 541 4.97 -41.18 -16.97
C ALA A 541 5.22 -40.34 -18.22
N GLY A 542 5.91 -40.88 -19.21
CA GLY A 542 6.25 -40.16 -20.45
C GLY A 542 5.04 -39.83 -21.32
N SER A 543 3.95 -40.56 -21.20
CA SER A 543 2.69 -40.34 -21.93
C SER A 543 1.74 -39.35 -21.23
N GLU A 544 2.19 -38.65 -20.22
CA GLU A 544 1.43 -37.56 -19.59
C GLU A 544 1.81 -36.22 -20.20
N SER A 545 0.92 -35.23 -20.13
CA SER A 545 1.11 -33.93 -20.76
C SER A 545 1.49 -32.88 -19.76
N ALA A 546 2.38 -31.94 -20.17
CA ALA A 546 2.70 -30.73 -19.39
C ALA A 546 3.07 -29.55 -20.29
N ILE A 547 2.66 -28.35 -19.88
CA ILE A 547 2.96 -27.07 -20.54
C ILE A 547 3.49 -26.12 -19.49
N VAL A 548 4.66 -25.51 -19.72
CA VAL A 548 5.14 -24.35 -18.97
C VAL A 548 4.82 -23.08 -19.76
N ALA A 549 4.16 -22.11 -19.15
CA ALA A 549 3.71 -20.89 -19.81
C ALA A 549 3.90 -19.65 -18.94
N ASN A 550 4.24 -18.53 -19.57
CA ASN A 550 4.16 -17.18 -18.97
C ASN A 550 2.82 -16.56 -19.40
N LEU A 551 1.85 -16.55 -18.50
CA LEU A 551 0.49 -16.11 -18.78
C LEU A 551 0.25 -14.71 -18.24
N GLN A 552 -0.30 -13.82 -19.07
CA GLN A 552 -0.76 -12.49 -18.63
C GLN A 552 -1.95 -12.62 -17.65
N PRO A 553 -2.23 -11.62 -16.80
CA PRO A 553 -3.46 -11.60 -16.04
C PRO A 553 -4.69 -11.80 -16.93
N GLY A 554 -5.55 -12.77 -16.58
CA GLY A 554 -6.72 -13.14 -17.38
C GLY A 554 -7.27 -14.52 -17.04
N ASN A 555 -8.33 -14.91 -17.74
CA ASN A 555 -8.99 -16.21 -17.59
C ASN A 555 -8.35 -17.23 -18.55
N TYR A 556 -8.17 -18.47 -18.10
CA TYR A 556 -7.61 -19.56 -18.88
C TYR A 556 -8.37 -20.85 -18.65
N THR A 557 -8.33 -21.72 -19.65
CA THR A 557 -8.98 -23.02 -19.58
C THR A 557 -8.01 -24.12 -20.05
N ALA A 558 -7.79 -25.12 -19.22
CA ALA A 558 -7.09 -26.34 -19.57
C ALA A 558 -8.11 -27.44 -19.93
N ILE A 559 -7.98 -28.04 -21.10
CA ILE A 559 -8.86 -29.11 -21.57
C ILE A 559 -8.05 -30.39 -21.72
N VAL A 560 -8.54 -31.47 -21.13
CA VAL A 560 -7.88 -32.77 -21.19
C VAL A 560 -8.72 -33.75 -21.99
N HIS A 561 -8.09 -34.38 -23.00
CA HIS A 561 -8.66 -35.43 -23.84
C HIS A 561 -7.85 -36.73 -23.69
N GLY A 562 -8.42 -37.83 -24.07
CA GLY A 562 -7.66 -39.09 -24.28
C GLY A 562 -7.23 -39.24 -25.73
N VAL A 563 -5.96 -39.56 -25.97
CA VAL A 563 -5.44 -39.88 -27.31
C VAL A 563 -6.30 -40.97 -27.95
N ASN A 564 -6.62 -40.81 -29.24
CA ASN A 564 -7.47 -41.74 -30.00
C ASN A 564 -8.87 -41.95 -29.38
N ASN A 565 -9.43 -40.96 -28.73
CA ASN A 565 -10.72 -41.05 -28.05
C ASN A 565 -10.76 -42.09 -26.92
N THR A 566 -9.64 -42.37 -26.28
CA THR A 566 -9.62 -43.20 -25.08
C THR A 566 -10.29 -42.47 -23.92
N THR A 567 -10.85 -43.24 -23.00
CA THR A 567 -11.56 -42.70 -21.82
C THR A 567 -10.93 -43.23 -20.55
N GLY A 568 -11.03 -42.47 -19.46
CA GLY A 568 -10.49 -42.87 -18.15
C GLY A 568 -10.40 -41.69 -17.19
N VAL A 569 -9.99 -41.95 -15.96
CA VAL A 569 -9.81 -40.92 -14.95
C VAL A 569 -8.50 -40.19 -15.21
N ALA A 570 -8.57 -38.84 -15.28
CA ALA A 570 -7.40 -37.98 -15.34
C ALA A 570 -7.44 -36.91 -14.24
N LEU A 571 -6.30 -36.30 -13.99
CA LEU A 571 -6.10 -35.19 -13.09
C LEU A 571 -5.50 -34.03 -13.89
N VAL A 572 -6.10 -32.84 -13.85
CA VAL A 572 -5.50 -31.60 -14.33
C VAL A 572 -5.03 -30.77 -13.15
N GLU A 573 -3.82 -30.25 -13.25
CA GLU A 573 -3.21 -29.46 -12.20
C GLU A 573 -2.54 -28.20 -12.79
N VAL A 574 -2.58 -27.11 -12.03
CA VAL A 574 -1.89 -25.86 -12.35
C VAL A 574 -1.09 -25.44 -11.12
N TYR A 575 0.23 -25.27 -11.27
CA TYR A 575 1.13 -24.79 -10.23
C TYR A 575 1.70 -23.44 -10.61
N ASP A 576 1.77 -22.51 -9.65
CA ASP A 576 2.53 -21.26 -9.77
C ASP A 576 4.02 -21.59 -9.56
N LEU A 577 4.88 -21.15 -10.50
CA LEU A 577 6.34 -21.39 -10.50
C LEU A 577 7.15 -20.16 -10.09
N ASN A 578 6.50 -19.06 -9.60
CA ASN A 578 7.18 -17.85 -9.14
C ASN A 578 7.39 -17.85 -7.63
#